data_cb23ce25a88c38843809e4e24d2b8f65
#
_entry.id   cb23ce25a88c38843809e4e24d2b8f65
#
_cell.length_a   1.000
_cell.length_b   1.000
_cell.length_c   1.000
_cell.angle_alpha   90.00
_cell.angle_beta   90.00
_cell.angle_gamma   90.00
#
_symmetry.space_group_name_H-M   'P 1'
#
loop_
_entity.id
_entity.type
_entity.pdbx_description
1 polymer ?
#
loop_
_entity_poly.entity_id
_entity_poly.type
_entity_poly.pdbx_seq_one_letter_code
_entity_poly.pdbx_strand_id
1 'polypeptide(L)'
;MKPEYKPFVDELIELAIKEDIGDGDHTSLCCIPAEKKGRMRLLCKEEGIIAGIEIARLVFERLDPTMKFEQVLEDGTHVKVGDVAFYVSGSERSLLQAERVVLNIMQRMSGVATQTAVYVGRLDGLHTRVLDTRKTTPGMRVLEKMAVKIGGGENHRIGLFDMILLKDNHIDFAGGIRNALTKAREYIAATGRNLPIECEVKSLDMSLKACE
;
A
#
# COMPACT_ATOMS: atom_id res chain seq x y z
N MET A 1 8.83 6.00 1.56
CA MET A 1 8.55 4.62 1.04
C MET A 1 9.79 3.74 1.15
N LYS A 2 9.64 2.43 1.41
CA LYS A 2 10.76 1.48 1.43
C LYS A 2 11.30 1.26 0.01
N PRO A 3 12.64 1.12 -0.16
CA PRO A 3 13.23 0.94 -1.49
C PRO A 3 12.70 -0.27 -2.27
N GLU A 4 12.42 -1.38 -1.57
CA GLU A 4 11.87 -2.59 -2.17
C GLU A 4 10.45 -2.46 -2.71
N TYR A 5 9.72 -1.42 -2.31
CA TYR A 5 8.36 -1.14 -2.80
C TYR A 5 8.35 -0.32 -4.09
N LYS A 6 9.42 0.43 -4.32
CA LYS A 6 9.50 1.37 -5.45
C LYS A 6 9.20 0.73 -6.81
N PRO A 7 9.77 -0.43 -7.20
CA PRO A 7 9.45 -1.03 -8.49
C PRO A 7 7.95 -1.33 -8.68
N PHE A 8 7.30 -1.86 -7.64
CA PHE A 8 5.85 -2.17 -7.69
C PHE A 8 4.99 -0.90 -7.80
N VAL A 9 5.39 0.17 -7.12
CA VAL A 9 4.69 1.46 -7.17
C VAL A 9 4.87 2.09 -8.54
N ASP A 10 6.08 2.09 -9.09
CA ASP A 10 6.37 2.62 -10.42
C ASP A 10 5.55 1.89 -11.50
N GLU A 11 5.52 0.54 -11.49
CA GLU A 11 4.72 -0.27 -12.42
C GLU A 11 3.22 0.01 -12.28
N LEU A 12 2.71 0.15 -11.05
CA LEU A 12 1.30 0.47 -10.82
C LEU A 12 0.94 1.87 -11.37
N ILE A 13 1.78 2.87 -11.13
CA ILE A 13 1.56 4.24 -11.63
C ILE A 13 1.56 4.23 -13.16
N GLU A 14 2.52 3.57 -13.80
CA GLU A 14 2.56 3.43 -15.26
C GLU A 14 1.30 2.77 -15.81
N LEU A 15 0.86 1.67 -15.17
CA LEU A 15 -0.35 0.97 -15.58
C LEU A 15 -1.59 1.86 -15.44
N ALA A 16 -1.72 2.55 -14.29
CA ALA A 16 -2.86 3.44 -14.03
C ALA A 16 -2.93 4.62 -15.01
N ILE A 17 -1.79 5.24 -15.31
CA ILE A 17 -1.70 6.31 -16.31
C ILE A 17 -2.08 5.79 -17.69
N LYS A 18 -1.57 4.62 -18.09
CA LYS A 18 -1.88 4.01 -19.37
C LYS A 18 -3.36 3.63 -19.50
N GLU A 19 -3.96 3.12 -18.42
CA GLU A 19 -5.38 2.75 -18.37
C GLU A 19 -6.30 3.95 -18.49
N ASP A 20 -5.97 5.05 -17.79
CA ASP A 20 -6.85 6.23 -17.71
C ASP A 20 -6.69 7.19 -18.90
N ILE A 21 -5.48 7.36 -19.42
CA ILE A 21 -5.17 8.35 -20.46
C ILE A 21 -5.16 7.72 -21.87
N GLY A 22 -4.66 6.49 -22.00
CA GLY A 22 -4.56 5.82 -23.30
C GLY A 22 -3.73 6.59 -24.31
N ASP A 23 -4.34 6.96 -25.42
CA ASP A 23 -3.75 7.77 -26.49
C ASP A 23 -3.94 9.29 -26.31
N GLY A 24 -4.63 9.73 -25.23
CA GLY A 24 -4.74 11.13 -24.83
C GLY A 24 -6.06 11.49 -24.15
N ASP A 25 -6.01 12.49 -23.29
CA ASP A 25 -7.21 13.16 -22.76
C ASP A 25 -7.77 14.12 -23.78
N HIS A 26 -8.64 13.60 -24.66
CA HIS A 26 -9.21 14.36 -25.77
C HIS A 26 -10.02 15.58 -25.32
N THR A 27 -10.62 15.53 -24.12
CA THR A 27 -11.35 16.67 -23.55
C THR A 27 -10.41 17.83 -23.23
N SER A 28 -9.34 17.55 -22.51
CA SER A 28 -8.34 18.57 -22.20
C SER A 28 -7.60 19.05 -23.45
N LEU A 29 -7.33 18.15 -24.39
CA LEU A 29 -6.66 18.49 -25.66
C LEU A 29 -7.48 19.45 -26.51
N CYS A 30 -8.82 19.29 -26.58
CA CYS A 30 -9.68 20.15 -27.40
C CYS A 30 -10.09 21.47 -26.69
N CYS A 31 -10.20 21.47 -25.35
CA CYS A 31 -10.76 22.60 -24.63
C CYS A 31 -9.71 23.52 -23.97
N ILE A 32 -8.49 23.04 -23.72
CA ILE A 32 -7.50 23.77 -22.92
C ILE A 32 -6.28 24.09 -23.79
N PRO A 33 -5.86 25.36 -23.90
CA PRO A 33 -4.61 25.74 -24.56
C PRO A 33 -3.40 25.04 -23.92
N ALA A 34 -2.42 24.62 -24.74
CA ALA A 34 -1.27 23.86 -24.27
C ALA A 34 -0.39 24.62 -23.25
N GLU A 35 -0.29 25.94 -23.42
CA GLU A 35 0.50 26.84 -22.58
C GLU A 35 -0.19 27.22 -21.27
N LYS A 36 -1.48 26.86 -21.11
CA LYS A 36 -2.25 27.29 -19.94
C LYS A 36 -1.77 26.59 -18.68
N LYS A 37 -1.51 27.40 -17.64
CA LYS A 37 -1.08 26.94 -16.33
C LYS A 37 -2.13 27.25 -15.27
N GLY A 38 -2.26 26.35 -14.29
CA GLY A 38 -3.21 26.46 -13.19
C GLY A 38 -2.63 25.96 -11.89
N ARG A 39 -3.46 26.02 -10.86
CA ARG A 39 -3.17 25.51 -9.51
C ARG A 39 -4.40 24.77 -8.99
N MET A 40 -4.20 23.57 -8.49
CA MET A 40 -5.21 22.73 -7.83
C MET A 40 -4.85 22.52 -6.37
N ARG A 41 -5.83 22.11 -5.57
CA ARG A 41 -5.63 21.66 -4.18
C ARG A 41 -6.39 20.38 -3.94
N LEU A 42 -5.84 19.52 -3.12
CA LEU A 42 -6.58 18.37 -2.59
C LEU A 42 -7.27 18.77 -1.29
N LEU A 43 -8.62 18.74 -1.32
CA LEU A 43 -9.48 19.10 -0.22
C LEU A 43 -10.10 17.84 0.40
N CYS A 44 -9.94 17.65 1.70
CA CYS A 44 -10.57 16.56 2.44
C CYS A 44 -12.08 16.79 2.55
N LYS A 45 -12.86 15.79 2.18
CA LYS A 45 -14.35 15.83 2.21
C LYS A 45 -14.95 15.05 3.36
N GLU A 46 -14.15 14.21 4.02
CA GLU A 46 -14.53 13.37 5.15
C GLU A 46 -13.41 13.40 6.20
N GLU A 47 -13.76 13.06 7.45
CA GLU A 47 -12.80 12.87 8.53
C GLU A 47 -12.13 11.50 8.41
N GLY A 48 -10.85 11.40 8.80
CA GLY A 48 -10.11 10.14 8.78
C GLY A 48 -8.60 10.33 8.81
N ILE A 49 -7.90 9.29 8.46
CA ILE A 49 -6.43 9.30 8.30
C ILE A 49 -6.10 9.46 6.83
N ILE A 50 -5.43 10.56 6.48
CA ILE A 50 -5.00 10.76 5.09
C ILE A 50 -3.79 9.86 4.79
N ALA A 51 -3.81 9.23 3.59
CA ALA A 51 -2.72 8.39 3.12
C ALA A 51 -2.57 8.45 1.61
N GLY A 52 -1.32 8.39 1.13
CA GLY A 52 -0.99 8.38 -0.29
C GLY A 52 -0.50 9.70 -0.84
N ILE A 53 -0.15 10.68 -0.01
CA ILE A 53 0.39 11.99 -0.46
C ILE A 53 1.72 11.79 -1.21
N GLU A 54 2.60 10.91 -0.71
CA GLU A 54 3.83 10.56 -1.41
C GLU A 54 3.55 9.95 -2.79
N ILE A 55 2.54 9.09 -2.90
CA ILE A 55 2.15 8.46 -4.17
C ILE A 55 1.53 9.49 -5.12
N ALA A 56 0.69 10.39 -4.61
CA ALA A 56 0.13 11.48 -5.40
C ALA A 56 1.23 12.33 -6.05
N ARG A 57 2.26 12.71 -5.28
CA ARG A 57 3.42 13.43 -5.79
C ARG A 57 4.11 12.68 -6.93
N LEU A 58 4.33 11.35 -6.76
CA LEU A 58 4.95 10.52 -7.80
C LEU A 58 4.11 10.46 -9.08
N VAL A 59 2.78 10.40 -8.98
CA VAL A 59 1.88 10.43 -10.14
C VAL A 59 2.01 11.75 -10.90
N PHE A 60 1.99 12.89 -10.19
CA PHE A 60 2.18 14.20 -10.83
C PHE A 60 3.56 14.32 -11.49
N GLU A 61 4.63 13.94 -10.79
CA GLU A 61 6.01 13.96 -11.31
C GLU A 61 6.18 13.06 -12.54
N ARG A 62 5.46 11.93 -12.60
CA ARG A 62 5.53 11.00 -13.72
C ARG A 62 4.83 11.56 -14.97
N LEU A 63 3.71 12.24 -14.81
CA LEU A 63 2.97 12.85 -15.91
C LEU A 63 3.63 14.11 -16.45
N ASP A 64 4.12 14.96 -15.54
CA ASP A 64 4.77 16.21 -15.92
C ASP A 64 5.79 16.62 -14.85
N PRO A 65 7.08 16.35 -15.06
CA PRO A 65 8.13 16.67 -14.09
C PRO A 65 8.34 18.17 -13.86
N THR A 66 7.67 19.04 -14.61
CA THR A 66 7.72 20.50 -14.42
C THR A 66 6.69 20.99 -13.40
N MET A 67 5.78 20.13 -12.94
CA MET A 67 4.79 20.48 -11.93
C MET A 67 5.45 20.78 -10.57
N LYS A 68 4.87 21.74 -9.86
CA LYS A 68 5.30 22.09 -8.49
C LYS A 68 4.31 21.53 -7.51
N PHE A 69 4.77 20.65 -6.63
CA PHE A 69 3.97 20.02 -5.57
C PHE A 69 4.33 20.66 -4.22
N GLU A 70 3.33 21.24 -3.55
CA GLU A 70 3.45 21.89 -2.25
C GLU A 70 2.67 21.06 -1.22
N GLN A 71 3.38 20.21 -0.48
CA GLN A 71 2.78 19.39 0.58
C GLN A 71 2.41 20.26 1.78
N VAL A 72 1.20 20.08 2.32
CA VAL A 72 0.70 20.78 3.53
C VAL A 72 0.58 19.80 4.70
N LEU A 73 0.09 18.60 4.45
CA LEU A 73 -0.08 17.57 5.48
C LEU A 73 0.84 16.37 5.20
N GLU A 74 1.11 15.60 6.25
CA GLU A 74 1.86 14.34 6.17
C GLU A 74 0.90 13.16 6.11
N ASP A 75 1.33 12.05 5.45
CA ASP A 75 0.63 10.78 5.54
C ASP A 75 0.50 10.34 7.01
N GLY A 76 -0.69 9.89 7.41
CA GLY A 76 -1.00 9.53 8.79
C GLY A 76 -1.64 10.65 9.60
N THR A 77 -1.74 11.87 9.07
CA THR A 77 -2.44 12.96 9.74
C THR A 77 -3.94 12.66 9.82
N HIS A 78 -4.53 12.87 11.01
CA HIS A 78 -5.97 12.87 11.17
C HIS A 78 -6.55 14.17 10.59
N VAL A 79 -7.37 14.04 9.56
CA VAL A 79 -7.94 15.18 8.82
C VAL A 79 -9.41 15.37 9.12
N LYS A 80 -9.88 16.61 8.92
CA LYS A 80 -11.28 17.03 9.01
C LYS A 80 -11.77 17.55 7.68
N VAL A 81 -13.08 17.64 7.55
CA VAL A 81 -13.71 18.25 6.36
C VAL A 81 -13.21 19.68 6.19
N GLY A 82 -12.68 19.98 5.01
CA GLY A 82 -12.14 21.29 4.65
C GLY A 82 -10.64 21.41 4.74
N ASP A 83 -9.93 20.45 5.35
CA ASP A 83 -8.48 20.44 5.37
C ASP A 83 -7.90 20.30 3.96
N VAL A 84 -6.77 20.98 3.72
CA VAL A 84 -6.05 20.91 2.45
C VAL A 84 -4.78 20.07 2.65
N ALA A 85 -4.66 18.98 1.89
CA ALA A 85 -3.51 18.08 2.01
C ALA A 85 -2.29 18.58 1.26
N PHE A 86 -2.48 19.14 0.08
CA PHE A 86 -1.41 19.71 -0.75
C PHE A 86 -1.97 20.67 -1.81
N TYR A 87 -1.08 21.44 -2.41
CA TYR A 87 -1.31 22.16 -3.65
C TYR A 87 -0.41 21.61 -4.74
N VAL A 88 -0.87 21.69 -5.98
CA VAL A 88 -0.07 21.36 -7.16
C VAL A 88 -0.32 22.41 -8.24
N SER A 89 0.73 22.84 -8.93
CA SER A 89 0.65 23.85 -9.98
C SER A 89 1.51 23.47 -11.18
N GLY A 90 1.01 23.74 -12.37
CA GLY A 90 1.66 23.39 -13.64
C GLY A 90 0.73 23.52 -14.83
N SER A 91 0.94 22.72 -15.88
CA SER A 91 0.04 22.62 -17.02
C SER A 91 -1.37 22.22 -16.58
N GLU A 92 -2.41 22.96 -16.98
CA GLU A 92 -3.80 22.58 -16.66
C GLU A 92 -4.18 21.22 -17.28
N ARG A 93 -3.65 20.90 -18.47
CA ARG A 93 -3.85 19.58 -19.08
C ARG A 93 -3.30 18.46 -18.21
N SER A 94 -2.06 18.59 -17.77
CA SER A 94 -1.40 17.58 -16.91
C SER A 94 -2.05 17.48 -15.54
N LEU A 95 -2.52 18.59 -14.96
CA LEU A 95 -3.25 18.59 -13.68
C LEU A 95 -4.53 17.77 -13.77
N LEU A 96 -5.34 17.97 -14.84
CA LEU A 96 -6.58 17.22 -15.03
C LEU A 96 -6.36 15.75 -15.34
N GLN A 97 -5.33 15.41 -16.12
CA GLN A 97 -4.95 14.03 -16.40
C GLN A 97 -4.54 13.24 -15.14
N ALA A 98 -3.87 13.91 -14.20
CA ALA A 98 -3.45 13.27 -12.95
C ALA A 98 -4.60 13.09 -11.94
N GLU A 99 -5.61 13.96 -11.99
CA GLU A 99 -6.62 14.11 -10.93
C GLU A 99 -7.27 12.79 -10.55
N ARG A 100 -7.80 12.05 -11.53
CA ARG A 100 -8.57 10.84 -11.24
C ARG A 100 -7.70 9.73 -10.67
N VAL A 101 -6.53 9.48 -11.24
CA VAL A 101 -5.57 8.49 -10.75
C VAL A 101 -5.14 8.80 -9.31
N VAL A 102 -4.81 10.06 -9.04
CA VAL A 102 -4.44 10.51 -7.69
C VAL A 102 -5.57 10.30 -6.70
N LEU A 103 -6.80 10.73 -7.03
CA LEU A 103 -7.95 10.59 -6.15
C LEU A 103 -8.28 9.11 -5.88
N ASN A 104 -8.27 8.25 -6.88
CA ASN A 104 -8.56 6.83 -6.71
C ASN A 104 -7.55 6.16 -5.76
N ILE A 105 -6.26 6.43 -5.93
CA ILE A 105 -5.21 5.90 -5.06
C ILE A 105 -5.36 6.42 -3.64
N MET A 106 -5.45 7.74 -3.46
CA MET A 106 -5.51 8.34 -2.13
C MET A 106 -6.78 7.98 -1.37
N GLN A 107 -7.94 7.93 -2.03
CA GLN A 107 -9.18 7.50 -1.40
C GLN A 107 -9.07 6.05 -0.91
N ARG A 108 -8.51 5.15 -1.72
CA ARG A 108 -8.29 3.76 -1.33
C ARG A 108 -7.34 3.66 -0.13
N MET A 109 -6.19 4.31 -0.20
CA MET A 109 -5.20 4.28 0.87
C MET A 109 -5.73 4.92 2.15
N SER A 110 -6.38 6.07 2.08
CA SER A 110 -6.96 6.76 3.24
C SER A 110 -8.07 5.94 3.89
N GLY A 111 -8.92 5.28 3.11
CA GLY A 111 -9.94 4.37 3.64
C GLY A 111 -9.34 3.20 4.41
N VAL A 112 -8.29 2.57 3.88
CA VAL A 112 -7.57 1.48 4.57
C VAL A 112 -6.88 1.99 5.84
N ALA A 113 -6.19 3.14 5.78
CA ALA A 113 -5.50 3.73 6.93
C ALA A 113 -6.49 4.11 8.04
N THR A 114 -7.61 4.75 7.68
CA THR A 114 -8.67 5.14 8.63
C THR A 114 -9.27 3.93 9.33
N GLN A 115 -9.62 2.88 8.57
CA GLN A 115 -10.18 1.67 9.16
C GLN A 115 -9.16 0.95 10.06
N THR A 116 -7.89 0.94 9.67
CA THR A 116 -6.80 0.38 10.48
C THR A 116 -6.65 1.14 11.80
N ALA A 117 -6.67 2.47 11.76
CA ALA A 117 -6.58 3.31 12.96
C ALA A 117 -7.73 3.05 13.95
N VAL A 118 -8.94 2.76 13.46
CA VAL A 118 -10.07 2.35 14.31
C VAL A 118 -9.78 1.06 15.07
N TYR A 119 -9.20 0.04 14.41
CA TYR A 119 -8.83 -1.21 15.07
C TYR A 119 -7.68 -1.02 16.05
N VAL A 120 -6.65 -0.27 15.65
CA VAL A 120 -5.50 0.04 16.52
C VAL A 120 -5.94 0.77 17.77
N GLY A 121 -6.81 1.79 17.64
CA GLY A 121 -7.34 2.53 18.79
C GLY A 121 -8.15 1.68 19.78
N ARG A 122 -8.78 0.59 19.34
CA ARG A 122 -9.49 -0.36 20.22
C ARG A 122 -8.53 -1.25 21.04
N LEU A 123 -7.26 -1.32 20.63
CA LEU A 123 -6.22 -2.10 21.31
C LEU A 123 -5.32 -1.23 22.19
N ASP A 124 -5.68 0.04 22.38
CA ASP A 124 -4.91 0.95 23.22
C ASP A 124 -4.73 0.38 24.64
N GLY A 125 -3.52 0.48 25.18
CA GLY A 125 -3.14 -0.11 26.45
C GLY A 125 -2.89 -1.64 26.43
N LEU A 126 -3.03 -2.31 25.29
CA LEU A 126 -2.74 -3.74 25.12
C LEU A 126 -1.42 -3.96 24.39
N HIS A 127 -0.77 -5.12 24.62
CA HIS A 127 0.41 -5.54 23.84
C HIS A 127 0.07 -6.12 22.47
N THR A 128 -1.22 -6.23 22.13
CA THR A 128 -1.72 -6.77 20.88
C THR A 128 -1.55 -5.77 19.73
N ARG A 129 -1.16 -6.25 18.56
CA ARG A 129 -1.01 -5.43 17.34
C ARG A 129 -1.93 -5.91 16.22
N VAL A 130 -2.35 -4.99 15.38
CA VAL A 130 -3.10 -5.30 14.15
C VAL A 130 -2.12 -5.63 13.05
N LEU A 131 -2.22 -6.83 12.46
CA LEU A 131 -1.45 -7.25 11.29
C LEU A 131 -2.35 -7.29 10.05
N ASP A 132 -1.79 -6.91 8.91
CA ASP A 132 -2.43 -7.10 7.62
C ASP A 132 -2.30 -8.55 7.10
N THR A 133 -2.84 -8.81 5.94
CA THR A 133 -2.77 -10.11 5.27
C THR A 133 -2.41 -9.95 3.80
N ARG A 134 -2.33 -11.08 3.05
CA ARG A 134 -2.23 -11.09 1.58
C ARG A 134 -3.59 -10.99 0.87
N LYS A 135 -4.69 -10.81 1.58
CA LYS A 135 -6.05 -10.66 1.02
C LYS A 135 -6.28 -9.21 0.59
N THR A 136 -5.49 -8.78 -0.38
CA THR A 136 -5.47 -7.42 -0.92
C THR A 136 -6.07 -7.37 -2.32
N THR A 137 -6.45 -6.17 -2.78
CA THR A 137 -6.81 -5.95 -4.18
C THR A 137 -5.62 -6.30 -5.08
N PRO A 138 -5.82 -7.12 -6.14
CA PRO A 138 -4.75 -7.44 -7.10
C PRO A 138 -4.09 -6.17 -7.64
N GLY A 139 -2.75 -6.15 -7.69
CA GLY A 139 -1.95 -4.99 -8.07
C GLY A 139 -1.77 -3.92 -6.99
N MET A 140 -2.69 -3.78 -6.03
CA MET A 140 -2.68 -2.72 -5.02
C MET A 140 -1.97 -3.09 -3.70
N ARG A 141 -1.41 -4.29 -3.58
CA ARG A 141 -0.91 -4.83 -2.30
C ARG A 141 0.08 -3.92 -1.60
N VAL A 142 1.05 -3.38 -2.31
CA VAL A 142 2.07 -2.52 -1.73
C VAL A 142 1.43 -1.27 -1.13
N LEU A 143 0.53 -0.61 -1.87
CA LEU A 143 -0.16 0.59 -1.41
C LEU A 143 -1.11 0.31 -0.22
N GLU A 144 -1.86 -0.80 -0.26
CA GLU A 144 -2.74 -1.17 0.83
C GLU A 144 -1.97 -1.52 2.11
N LYS A 145 -0.81 -2.20 1.99
CA LYS A 145 0.06 -2.48 3.13
C LYS A 145 0.76 -1.22 3.67
N MET A 146 1.14 -0.28 2.79
CA MET A 146 1.61 1.04 3.22
C MET A 146 0.51 1.77 4.01
N ALA A 147 -0.72 1.73 3.53
CA ALA A 147 -1.86 2.36 4.19
C ALA A 147 -2.16 1.74 5.57
N VAL A 148 -2.05 0.41 5.73
CA VAL A 148 -2.13 -0.25 7.04
C VAL A 148 -1.07 0.29 7.99
N LYS A 149 0.18 0.44 7.54
CA LYS A 149 1.28 0.98 8.36
C LYS A 149 1.03 2.44 8.73
N ILE A 150 0.53 3.25 7.79
CA ILE A 150 0.15 4.65 8.02
C ILE A 150 -0.97 4.76 9.07
N GLY A 151 -1.93 3.84 9.06
CA GLY A 151 -3.01 3.74 10.06
C GLY A 151 -2.59 3.18 11.42
N GLY A 152 -1.29 2.92 11.64
CA GLY A 152 -0.76 2.42 12.93
C GLY A 152 -0.72 0.90 13.06
N GLY A 153 -1.11 0.14 12.04
CA GLY A 153 -0.97 -1.31 12.00
C GLY A 153 0.43 -1.77 11.63
N GLU A 154 0.61 -3.10 11.56
CA GLU A 154 1.87 -3.72 11.18
C GLU A 154 1.69 -4.54 9.90
N ASN A 155 2.77 -4.69 9.14
CA ASN A 155 2.75 -5.53 7.95
C ASN A 155 3.18 -6.95 8.28
N HIS A 156 2.38 -7.92 7.87
CA HIS A 156 2.78 -9.30 7.68
C HIS A 156 3.52 -9.45 6.33
N ARG A 157 3.94 -10.67 5.99
CA ARG A 157 4.66 -10.91 4.71
C ARG A 157 3.99 -10.24 3.51
N ILE A 158 4.80 -9.72 2.60
CA ILE A 158 4.35 -9.10 1.35
C ILE A 158 3.86 -10.14 0.35
N GLY A 159 4.60 -11.24 0.24
CA GLY A 159 4.33 -12.25 -0.78
C GLY A 159 4.56 -13.67 -0.30
N LEU A 160 4.90 -14.54 -1.23
CA LEU A 160 5.31 -15.92 -0.94
C LEU A 160 6.84 -16.03 -0.83
N PHE A 161 7.55 -14.93 -1.06
CA PHE A 161 8.99 -14.89 -1.23
C PHE A 161 9.77 -14.35 -0.01
N ASP A 162 9.09 -13.69 0.91
CA ASP A 162 9.71 -12.99 2.04
C ASP A 162 9.47 -13.66 3.42
N MET A 163 8.69 -14.75 3.45
CA MET A 163 8.46 -15.56 4.65
C MET A 163 7.90 -16.93 4.27
N ILE A 164 8.34 -17.98 4.94
CA ILE A 164 7.73 -19.30 4.89
C ILE A 164 6.55 -19.31 5.88
N LEU A 165 5.34 -19.52 5.38
CA LEU A 165 4.14 -19.71 6.20
C LEU A 165 3.57 -21.10 5.96
N LEU A 166 3.79 -21.99 6.93
CA LEU A 166 3.27 -23.36 6.91
C LEU A 166 1.81 -23.34 7.37
N LYS A 167 0.92 -23.80 6.49
CA LYS A 167 -0.51 -23.94 6.75
C LYS A 167 -0.90 -25.40 6.81
N ASP A 168 -2.14 -25.69 7.18
CA ASP A 168 -2.67 -27.04 7.29
C ASP A 168 -2.33 -27.93 6.08
N ASN A 169 -2.62 -27.49 4.87
CA ASN A 169 -2.29 -28.24 3.67
C ASN A 169 -0.79 -28.53 3.51
N HIS A 170 0.09 -27.58 3.89
CA HIS A 170 1.53 -27.80 3.85
C HIS A 170 1.96 -28.85 4.88
N ILE A 171 1.36 -28.81 6.08
CA ILE A 171 1.63 -29.75 7.18
C ILE A 171 1.17 -31.16 6.78
N ASP A 172 -0.03 -31.27 6.22
CA ASP A 172 -0.60 -32.56 5.79
C ASP A 172 0.22 -33.18 4.66
N PHE A 173 0.55 -32.41 3.61
CA PHE A 173 1.37 -32.91 2.49
C PHE A 173 2.82 -33.23 2.88
N ALA A 174 3.34 -32.59 3.91
CA ALA A 174 4.66 -32.90 4.43
C ALA A 174 4.69 -34.19 5.30
N GLY A 175 3.52 -34.70 5.71
CA GLY A 175 3.40 -35.83 6.63
C GLY A 175 3.50 -35.44 8.10
N GLY A 176 3.04 -34.24 8.46
CA GLY A 176 2.95 -33.71 9.81
C GLY A 176 3.86 -32.51 10.09
N ILE A 177 3.59 -31.84 11.23
CA ILE A 177 4.19 -30.55 11.58
C ILE A 177 5.71 -30.61 11.71
N ARG A 178 6.26 -31.67 12.35
CA ARG A 178 7.71 -31.84 12.49
C ARG A 178 8.39 -31.96 11.13
N ASN A 179 7.84 -32.78 10.24
CA ASN A 179 8.36 -32.95 8.88
C ASN A 179 8.30 -31.64 8.09
N ALA A 180 7.20 -30.88 8.20
CA ALA A 180 7.05 -29.60 7.52
C ALA A 180 8.12 -28.59 7.97
N LEU A 181 8.35 -28.47 9.28
CA LEU A 181 9.37 -27.58 9.86
C LEU A 181 10.80 -28.03 9.50
N THR A 182 11.08 -29.33 9.55
CA THR A 182 12.40 -29.87 9.13
C THR A 182 12.68 -29.54 7.68
N LYS A 183 11.72 -29.81 6.76
CA LYS A 183 11.87 -29.45 5.35
C LYS A 183 12.04 -27.95 5.10
N ALA A 184 11.34 -27.11 5.88
CA ALA A 184 11.52 -25.64 5.76
C ALA A 184 12.92 -25.20 6.20
N ARG A 185 13.45 -25.75 7.29
CA ARG A 185 14.84 -25.48 7.77
C ARG A 185 15.89 -25.98 6.75
N GLU A 186 15.72 -27.21 6.23
CA GLU A 186 16.57 -27.77 5.18
C GLU A 186 16.59 -26.91 3.92
N TYR A 187 15.42 -26.42 3.48
CA TYR A 187 15.30 -25.52 2.34
C TYR A 187 16.06 -24.21 2.55
N ILE A 188 15.93 -23.59 3.74
CA ILE A 188 16.65 -22.37 4.10
C ILE A 188 18.16 -22.64 4.06
N ALA A 189 18.62 -23.74 4.67
CA ALA A 189 20.04 -24.11 4.70
C ALA A 189 20.60 -24.35 3.30
N ALA A 190 19.86 -25.08 2.44
CA ALA A 190 20.27 -25.40 1.09
C ALA A 190 20.30 -24.17 0.15
N THR A 191 19.43 -23.20 0.37
CA THR A 191 19.32 -22.01 -0.49
C THR A 191 20.10 -20.80 0.01
N GLY A 192 20.60 -20.82 1.25
CA GLY A 192 21.26 -19.69 1.91
C GLY A 192 20.35 -18.48 2.15
N ARG A 193 19.04 -18.66 2.05
CA ARG A 193 18.05 -17.58 2.26
C ARG A 193 17.83 -17.36 3.74
N ASN A 194 17.65 -16.11 4.14
CA ASN A 194 17.24 -15.75 5.50
C ASN A 194 15.73 -15.45 5.51
N LEU A 195 14.92 -16.50 5.65
CA LEU A 195 13.46 -16.40 5.67
C LEU A 195 12.92 -16.76 7.05
N PRO A 196 12.07 -15.92 7.66
CA PRO A 196 11.30 -16.30 8.84
C PRO A 196 10.39 -17.49 8.52
N ILE A 197 10.18 -18.35 9.53
CA ILE A 197 9.22 -19.46 9.44
C ILE A 197 8.08 -19.16 10.40
N GLU A 198 6.87 -19.12 9.89
CA GLU A 198 5.62 -19.08 10.67
C GLU A 198 4.85 -20.37 10.42
N CYS A 199 4.26 -20.93 11.47
CA CYS A 199 3.49 -22.17 11.41
C CYS A 199 2.11 -21.96 12.00
N GLU A 200 1.07 -22.10 11.17
CA GLU A 200 -0.34 -22.10 11.58
C GLU A 200 -0.67 -23.39 12.30
N VAL A 201 -1.17 -23.32 13.55
CA VAL A 201 -1.50 -24.47 14.36
C VAL A 201 -2.96 -24.42 14.83
N LYS A 202 -3.61 -25.60 14.92
CA LYS A 202 -5.03 -25.72 15.28
C LYS A 202 -5.25 -26.16 16.73
N SER A 203 -4.19 -26.48 17.47
CA SER A 203 -4.28 -26.93 18.85
C SER A 203 -3.02 -26.59 19.65
N LEU A 204 -3.13 -26.57 20.97
CA LEU A 204 -1.99 -26.39 21.85
C LEU A 204 -0.94 -27.49 21.69
N ASP A 205 -1.38 -28.75 21.50
CA ASP A 205 -0.47 -29.88 21.23
C ASP A 205 0.36 -29.67 19.96
N MET A 206 -0.27 -29.18 18.88
CA MET A 206 0.47 -28.81 17.66
C MET A 206 1.45 -27.66 17.91
N SER A 207 1.07 -26.66 18.72
CA SER A 207 1.95 -25.56 19.08
C SER A 207 3.20 -26.05 19.81
N LEU A 208 3.03 -26.91 20.81
CA LEU A 208 4.15 -27.51 21.54
C LEU A 208 5.08 -28.29 20.62
N LYS A 209 4.52 -29.13 19.72
CA LYS A 209 5.31 -29.88 18.72
C LYS A 209 6.03 -28.98 17.72
N ALA A 210 5.53 -27.78 17.46
CA ALA A 210 6.20 -26.82 16.59
C ALA A 210 7.38 -26.12 17.25
N CYS A 211 7.39 -26.02 18.58
CA CYS A 211 8.47 -25.40 19.36
C CYS A 211 9.64 -26.36 19.67
N GLU A 212 9.45 -27.68 19.55
CA GLU A 212 10.50 -28.71 19.69
C GLU A 212 11.42 -28.73 18.44
#